data_9278187f02e0550f0b4a2cf9f39e9aa5
#
_entry.id   9278187f02e0550f0b4a2cf9f39e9aa5
#
_cell.length_a   1.000
_cell.length_b   1.000
_cell.length_c   1.000
_cell.angle_alpha   90.00
_cell.angle_beta   90.00
_cell.angle_gamma   90.00
#
_symmetry.space_group_name_H-M   'P 1'
#
loop_
_entity.id
_entity.type
_entity.pdbx_description
1 polymer ?
#
loop_
_entity_poly.entity_id
_entity_poly.type
_entity_poly.pdbx_seq_one_letter_code
_entity_poly.pdbx_strand_id
1 'polypeptide(L)'
;MVFSPLRIAAACGALLSFGAAAQVPPTLDKVKAQGVITVAHRESSIPFSYLGAEGKPTGFGWEICQRIVENVKKATGRSDLKVETLPVTSQNRIPLVQNGTVDIECGSTTNNSDRAKQVAFAINYFYTGTRFLVKADSGIKALSDLKGKRVVTTAGTTNFQVLRAANQRQQLGFELLTAKDHAESALLVDGGRAEAFGMDDILLYGLRAAAANPASLAVVGEALQVEPYAIMFRKDDPAFKKLVDDTVAGLMKSGEFEQLYKKWFQSPIPPKGVNLNAPMSKELQDNLKALSDKPAL
;
A
#
# COMPACT_ATOMS: atom_id res chain seq x y z
N MET A 1 -33.08 21.99 -77.75
CA MET A 1 -32.16 21.00 -77.12
C MET A 1 -31.74 21.56 -75.76
N VAL A 2 -32.31 21.02 -74.72
CA VAL A 2 -32.01 21.48 -73.32
C VAL A 2 -31.29 20.32 -72.62
N PHE A 3 -30.03 20.53 -72.26
CA PHE A 3 -29.25 19.57 -71.50
C PHE A 3 -29.49 19.79 -69.99
N SER A 4 -29.94 18.74 -69.28
CA SER A 4 -30.11 18.72 -67.84
C SER A 4 -28.84 18.18 -67.18
N PRO A 5 -28.27 18.80 -66.12
CA PRO A 5 -27.08 18.25 -65.43
C PRO A 5 -27.50 17.26 -64.35
N LEU A 6 -26.93 16.06 -64.46
CA LEU A 6 -27.03 14.98 -63.48
C LEU A 6 -26.24 15.34 -62.18
N ARG A 7 -26.92 15.46 -61.03
CA ARG A 7 -26.28 15.66 -59.71
C ARG A 7 -25.90 14.32 -59.10
N ILE A 8 -24.60 14.06 -59.01
CA ILE A 8 -24.07 12.91 -58.27
C ILE A 8 -23.95 13.36 -56.77
N ALA A 9 -24.75 12.78 -55.90
CA ALA A 9 -24.64 12.94 -54.47
C ALA A 9 -23.64 11.92 -53.92
N ALA A 10 -22.46 12.38 -53.55
CA ALA A 10 -21.47 11.55 -52.83
C ALA A 10 -21.89 11.44 -51.36
N ALA A 11 -22.34 10.29 -50.94
CA ALA A 11 -22.59 9.96 -49.54
C ALA A 11 -21.27 9.61 -48.86
N CYS A 12 -20.69 10.57 -48.10
CA CYS A 12 -19.58 10.29 -47.18
C CYS A 12 -20.13 9.57 -45.95
N GLY A 13 -20.01 8.22 -45.91
CA GLY A 13 -20.24 7.44 -44.72
C GLY A 13 -19.10 7.62 -43.74
N ALA A 14 -19.28 8.40 -42.70
CA ALA A 14 -18.35 8.49 -41.56
C ALA A 14 -18.41 7.19 -40.75
N LEU A 15 -17.43 6.30 -40.92
CA LEU A 15 -17.20 5.16 -40.02
C LEU A 15 -16.69 5.69 -38.68
N LEU A 16 -17.60 5.83 -37.72
CA LEU A 16 -17.28 6.04 -36.32
C LEU A 16 -16.70 4.72 -35.77
N SER A 17 -15.39 4.57 -35.83
CA SER A 17 -14.68 3.52 -35.12
C SER A 17 -14.77 3.81 -33.62
N PHE A 18 -15.75 3.19 -32.95
CA PHE A 18 -15.74 3.08 -31.50
C PHE A 18 -14.54 2.18 -31.14
N GLY A 19 -13.44 2.78 -30.72
CA GLY A 19 -12.36 2.10 -30.08
C GLY A 19 -12.90 1.50 -28.78
N ALA A 20 -13.28 0.21 -28.80
CA ALA A 20 -13.52 -0.52 -27.57
C ALA A 20 -12.20 -0.50 -26.78
N ALA A 21 -12.17 0.20 -25.66
CA ALA A 21 -11.08 0.08 -24.71
C ALA A 21 -10.96 -1.41 -24.38
N ALA A 22 -9.84 -2.03 -24.73
CA ALA A 22 -9.61 -3.45 -24.49
C ALA A 22 -9.72 -3.68 -22.96
N GLN A 23 -10.76 -4.36 -22.54
CA GLN A 23 -11.00 -4.68 -21.15
C GLN A 23 -9.89 -5.62 -20.67
N VAL A 24 -9.20 -5.25 -19.60
CA VAL A 24 -8.14 -6.10 -19.01
C VAL A 24 -8.78 -7.43 -18.58
N PRO A 25 -8.30 -8.59 -19.07
CA PRO A 25 -8.90 -9.87 -18.73
C PRO A 25 -8.81 -10.19 -17.24
N PRO A 26 -9.63 -11.10 -16.70
CA PRO A 26 -9.51 -11.58 -15.32
C PRO A 26 -8.07 -12.02 -15.01
N THR A 27 -7.59 -11.72 -13.81
CA THR A 27 -6.16 -11.90 -13.46
C THR A 27 -5.71 -13.35 -13.62
N LEU A 28 -6.52 -14.33 -13.19
CA LEU A 28 -6.15 -15.75 -13.31
C LEU A 28 -6.06 -16.20 -14.78
N ASP A 29 -6.94 -15.71 -15.64
CA ASP A 29 -6.91 -16.01 -17.08
C ASP A 29 -5.69 -15.38 -17.76
N LYS A 30 -5.41 -14.11 -17.45
CA LYS A 30 -4.20 -13.40 -17.90
C LYS A 30 -2.93 -14.18 -17.51
N VAL A 31 -2.81 -14.50 -16.22
CA VAL A 31 -1.65 -15.21 -15.67
C VAL A 31 -1.49 -16.60 -16.29
N LYS A 32 -2.59 -17.35 -16.45
CA LYS A 32 -2.58 -18.65 -17.10
C LYS A 32 -2.11 -18.57 -18.55
N ALA A 33 -2.60 -17.60 -19.30
CA ALA A 33 -2.24 -17.41 -20.71
C ALA A 33 -0.80 -16.93 -20.90
N GLN A 34 -0.35 -15.97 -20.08
CA GLN A 34 0.95 -15.32 -20.23
C GLN A 34 2.09 -16.06 -19.50
N GLY A 35 1.78 -16.88 -18.49
CA GLY A 35 2.79 -17.53 -17.64
C GLY A 35 3.57 -16.56 -16.74
N VAL A 36 3.01 -15.38 -16.47
CA VAL A 36 3.64 -14.33 -15.67
C VAL A 36 2.62 -13.73 -14.72
N ILE A 37 3.02 -13.49 -13.48
CA ILE A 37 2.32 -12.64 -12.51
C ILE A 37 3.22 -11.48 -12.11
N THR A 38 2.70 -10.25 -12.15
CA THR A 38 3.43 -9.05 -11.72
C THR A 38 3.02 -8.66 -10.32
N VAL A 39 3.98 -8.77 -9.38
CA VAL A 39 3.81 -8.44 -7.98
C VAL A 39 4.48 -7.11 -7.66
N ALA A 40 3.70 -6.11 -7.28
CA ALA A 40 4.26 -4.84 -6.82
C ALA A 40 4.76 -4.94 -5.40
N HIS A 41 5.89 -4.29 -5.14
CA HIS A 41 6.48 -4.18 -3.81
C HIS A 41 6.83 -2.73 -3.48
N ARG A 42 7.01 -2.46 -2.20
CA ARG A 42 7.50 -1.18 -1.68
C ARG A 42 9.01 -1.28 -1.41
N GLU A 43 9.67 -0.13 -1.34
CA GLU A 43 11.11 -0.08 -1.08
C GLU A 43 11.43 0.31 0.38
N SER A 44 10.48 0.94 1.09
CA SER A 44 10.70 1.49 2.44
C SER A 44 9.52 1.34 3.41
N SER A 45 8.57 0.43 3.15
CA SER A 45 7.43 0.16 4.06
C SER A 45 7.77 -0.94 5.06
N ILE A 46 8.74 -0.69 5.96
CA ILE A 46 9.19 -1.64 6.98
C ILE A 46 8.12 -1.77 8.08
N PRO A 47 7.70 -2.98 8.47
CA PRO A 47 8.20 -4.30 8.10
C PRO A 47 7.36 -5.02 7.02
N PHE A 48 6.46 -4.36 6.28
CA PHE A 48 5.50 -5.00 5.37
C PHE A 48 6.09 -5.37 4.01
N SER A 49 6.75 -4.40 3.36
CA SER A 49 7.36 -4.56 2.05
C SER A 49 8.48 -3.53 1.89
N TYR A 50 9.70 -4.01 1.78
CA TYR A 50 10.89 -3.17 1.67
C TYR A 50 12.04 -3.94 1.05
N LEU A 51 13.12 -3.25 0.71
CA LEU A 51 14.32 -3.88 0.17
C LEU A 51 15.20 -4.42 1.29
N GLY A 52 15.38 -5.73 1.30
CA GLY A 52 16.29 -6.43 2.19
C GLY A 52 17.70 -6.52 1.64
N ALA A 53 18.43 -7.57 2.02
CA ALA A 53 19.76 -7.85 1.50
C ALA A 53 19.70 -8.00 -0.04
N GLU A 54 20.76 -7.58 -0.73
CA GLU A 54 20.88 -7.64 -2.18
C GLU A 54 19.77 -6.88 -2.95
N GLY A 55 19.08 -5.95 -2.30
CA GLY A 55 18.00 -5.18 -2.93
C GLY A 55 16.76 -5.99 -3.30
N LYS A 56 16.57 -7.18 -2.70
CA LYS A 56 15.41 -8.04 -2.94
C LYS A 56 14.23 -7.64 -2.05
N PRO A 57 12.99 -7.68 -2.56
CA PRO A 57 11.80 -7.43 -1.74
C PRO A 57 11.68 -8.43 -0.58
N THR A 58 11.34 -7.93 0.59
CA THR A 58 11.11 -8.71 1.81
C THR A 58 10.04 -8.05 2.67
N GLY A 59 9.58 -8.73 3.71
CA GLY A 59 8.63 -8.20 4.68
C GLY A 59 7.40 -9.07 4.89
N PHE A 60 6.59 -8.69 5.86
CA PHE A 60 5.39 -9.42 6.26
C PHE A 60 4.37 -9.54 5.12
N GLY A 61 4.00 -8.40 4.50
CA GLY A 61 3.07 -8.40 3.36
C GLY A 61 3.66 -9.13 2.16
N TRP A 62 4.97 -9.00 1.92
CA TRP A 62 5.66 -9.72 0.87
C TRP A 62 5.57 -11.24 1.05
N GLU A 63 5.78 -11.77 2.26
CA GLU A 63 5.65 -13.22 2.53
C GLU A 63 4.22 -13.72 2.36
N ILE A 64 3.22 -12.94 2.74
CA ILE A 64 1.81 -13.28 2.48
C ILE A 64 1.57 -13.38 0.97
N CYS A 65 2.09 -12.43 0.18
CA CYS A 65 1.98 -12.48 -1.27
C CYS A 65 2.67 -13.68 -1.91
N GLN A 66 3.78 -14.15 -1.37
CA GLN A 66 4.40 -15.39 -1.83
C GLN A 66 3.45 -16.58 -1.67
N ARG A 67 2.68 -16.66 -0.57
CA ARG A 67 1.64 -17.70 -0.38
C ARG A 67 0.50 -17.55 -1.40
N ILE A 68 0.11 -16.32 -1.71
CA ILE A 68 -0.89 -16.05 -2.75
C ILE A 68 -0.37 -16.51 -4.11
N VAL A 69 0.86 -16.18 -4.48
CA VAL A 69 1.49 -16.62 -5.74
C VAL A 69 1.53 -18.15 -5.86
N GLU A 70 1.87 -18.88 -4.79
CA GLU A 70 1.85 -20.33 -4.81
C GLU A 70 0.42 -20.88 -5.04
N ASN A 71 -0.60 -20.24 -4.51
CA ASN A 71 -1.99 -20.63 -4.75
C ASN A 71 -2.45 -20.23 -6.17
N VAL A 72 -1.93 -19.14 -6.75
CA VAL A 72 -2.13 -18.80 -8.16
C VAL A 72 -1.52 -19.85 -9.08
N LYS A 73 -0.30 -20.34 -8.82
CA LYS A 73 0.32 -21.44 -9.56
C LYS A 73 -0.59 -22.68 -9.57
N LYS A 74 -1.11 -23.07 -8.40
CA LYS A 74 -2.03 -24.21 -8.28
C LYS A 74 -3.33 -23.99 -9.05
N ALA A 75 -3.98 -22.83 -8.89
CA ALA A 75 -5.24 -22.52 -9.52
C ALA A 75 -5.16 -22.42 -11.05
N THR A 76 -4.03 -21.95 -11.57
CA THR A 76 -3.80 -21.83 -13.02
C THR A 76 -3.18 -23.07 -13.66
N GLY A 77 -2.72 -24.04 -12.85
CA GLY A 77 -1.96 -25.20 -13.34
C GLY A 77 -0.57 -24.86 -13.89
N ARG A 78 -0.02 -23.68 -13.57
CA ARG A 78 1.27 -23.15 -14.06
C ARG A 78 2.34 -23.24 -12.99
N SER A 79 2.94 -24.41 -12.83
CA SER A 79 4.10 -24.59 -11.91
C SER A 79 5.33 -23.78 -12.36
N ASP A 80 5.42 -23.47 -13.65
CA ASP A 80 6.46 -22.68 -14.31
C ASP A 80 6.22 -21.17 -14.26
N LEU A 81 5.19 -20.71 -13.51
CA LEU A 81 4.79 -19.30 -13.44
C LEU A 81 5.98 -18.39 -13.04
N LYS A 82 6.31 -17.46 -13.93
CA LYS A 82 7.31 -16.42 -13.65
C LYS A 82 6.71 -15.35 -12.75
N VAL A 83 7.42 -14.98 -11.71
CA VAL A 83 7.08 -13.84 -10.85
C VAL A 83 7.93 -12.65 -11.26
N GLU A 84 7.30 -11.62 -11.81
CA GLU A 84 7.94 -10.34 -12.05
C GLU A 84 7.64 -9.39 -10.90
N THR A 85 8.64 -8.62 -10.48
CA THR A 85 8.50 -7.66 -9.38
C THR A 85 8.60 -6.25 -9.90
N LEU A 86 7.73 -5.36 -9.40
CA LEU A 86 7.73 -3.96 -9.78
C LEU A 86 7.73 -3.06 -8.53
N PRO A 87 8.74 -2.18 -8.37
CA PRO A 87 8.72 -1.21 -7.27
C PRO A 87 7.65 -0.16 -7.50
N VAL A 88 6.87 0.12 -6.45
CA VAL A 88 5.82 1.14 -6.48
C VAL A 88 5.91 2.09 -5.29
N THR A 89 5.46 3.33 -5.52
CA THR A 89 5.27 4.34 -4.48
C THR A 89 3.83 4.35 -3.98
N SER A 90 3.57 5.07 -2.89
CA SER A 90 2.19 5.28 -2.42
C SER A 90 1.34 6.01 -3.47
N GLN A 91 1.95 6.83 -4.32
CA GLN A 91 1.25 7.65 -5.31
C GLN A 91 0.88 6.87 -6.58
N ASN A 92 1.74 5.94 -7.06
CA ASN A 92 1.52 5.27 -8.35
C ASN A 92 0.92 3.86 -8.24
N ARG A 93 0.88 3.23 -7.05
CA ARG A 93 0.42 1.83 -6.89
C ARG A 93 -1.03 1.62 -7.34
N ILE A 94 -1.96 2.53 -7.01
CA ILE A 94 -3.38 2.39 -7.39
C ILE A 94 -3.57 2.45 -8.91
N PRO A 95 -3.08 3.48 -9.64
CA PRO A 95 -3.15 3.50 -11.10
C PRO A 95 -2.53 2.27 -11.79
N LEU A 96 -1.40 1.76 -11.27
CA LEU A 96 -0.72 0.59 -11.85
C LEU A 96 -1.51 -0.72 -11.64
N VAL A 97 -2.23 -0.85 -10.54
CA VAL A 97 -3.17 -1.97 -10.31
C VAL A 97 -4.40 -1.82 -11.19
N GLN A 98 -4.98 -0.62 -11.28
CA GLN A 98 -6.19 -0.38 -12.07
C GLN A 98 -6.01 -0.71 -13.55
N ASN A 99 -4.88 -0.32 -14.14
CA ASN A 99 -4.61 -0.54 -15.57
C ASN A 99 -4.04 -1.94 -15.88
N GLY A 100 -3.85 -2.81 -14.87
CA GLY A 100 -3.37 -4.17 -15.03
C GLY A 100 -1.86 -4.30 -15.29
N THR A 101 -1.08 -3.23 -15.15
CA THR A 101 0.40 -3.30 -15.15
C THR A 101 0.90 -4.13 -13.97
N VAL A 102 0.21 -4.04 -12.83
CA VAL A 102 0.44 -4.82 -11.63
C VAL A 102 -0.79 -5.68 -11.35
N ASP A 103 -0.58 -6.95 -11.05
CA ASP A 103 -1.65 -7.89 -10.71
C ASP A 103 -2.03 -7.83 -9.23
N ILE A 104 -1.03 -7.65 -8.36
CA ILE A 104 -1.22 -7.60 -6.91
C ILE A 104 -0.16 -6.70 -6.25
N GLU A 105 -0.57 -5.92 -5.25
CA GLU A 105 0.32 -5.07 -4.44
C GLU A 105 0.36 -5.57 -3.00
N CYS A 106 1.57 -5.81 -2.51
CA CYS A 106 1.86 -6.43 -1.23
C CYS A 106 2.63 -5.46 -0.35
N GLY A 107 1.95 -4.50 0.20
CA GLY A 107 2.57 -3.46 1.00
C GLY A 107 1.67 -2.94 2.12
N SER A 108 1.86 -1.70 2.50
CA SER A 108 1.13 -1.01 3.56
C SER A 108 0.00 -0.14 2.98
N THR A 109 -0.91 -0.75 2.20
CA THR A 109 -2.01 0.02 1.61
C THR A 109 -3.22 0.02 2.51
N THR A 110 -3.62 1.21 2.97
CA THR A 110 -4.86 1.42 3.71
C THR A 110 -6.04 1.05 2.84
N ASN A 111 -6.87 0.14 3.34
CA ASN A 111 -8.19 -0.16 2.80
C ASN A 111 -9.19 0.86 3.35
N ASN A 112 -9.64 1.78 2.52
CA ASN A 112 -10.69 2.75 2.85
C ASN A 112 -11.73 2.85 1.74
N SER A 113 -12.86 3.47 2.07
CA SER A 113 -14.04 3.57 1.19
C SER A 113 -13.74 4.25 -0.15
N ASP A 114 -12.85 5.24 -0.21
CA ASP A 114 -12.52 5.93 -1.45
C ASP A 114 -11.63 5.10 -2.38
N ARG A 115 -10.64 4.37 -1.81
CA ARG A 115 -9.80 3.45 -2.57
C ARG A 115 -10.58 2.21 -3.03
N ALA A 116 -11.53 1.71 -2.22
CA ALA A 116 -12.40 0.59 -2.56
C ALA A 116 -13.31 0.88 -3.76
N LYS A 117 -13.53 2.15 -4.13
CA LYS A 117 -14.19 2.51 -5.40
C LYS A 117 -13.32 2.25 -6.62
N GLN A 118 -12.01 2.21 -6.44
CA GLN A 118 -11.02 2.17 -7.52
C GLN A 118 -10.34 0.81 -7.68
N VAL A 119 -10.09 0.12 -6.58
CA VAL A 119 -9.41 -1.18 -6.51
C VAL A 119 -10.13 -2.11 -5.55
N ALA A 120 -9.77 -3.39 -5.54
CA ALA A 120 -10.25 -4.36 -4.56
C ALA A 120 -9.18 -4.61 -3.49
N PHE A 121 -9.66 -4.96 -2.30
CA PHE A 121 -8.84 -5.31 -1.16
C PHE A 121 -9.20 -6.72 -0.67
N ALA A 122 -8.20 -7.43 -0.16
CA ALA A 122 -8.36 -8.67 0.58
C ALA A 122 -8.81 -8.41 2.02
N ILE A 123 -8.98 -9.48 2.79
CA ILE A 123 -9.13 -9.44 4.25
C ILE A 123 -8.06 -8.54 4.86
N ASN A 124 -8.46 -7.64 5.75
CA ASN A 124 -7.54 -6.74 6.43
C ASN A 124 -6.55 -7.53 7.29
N TYR A 125 -5.26 -7.25 7.13
CA TYR A 125 -4.19 -8.03 7.77
C TYR A 125 -3.33 -7.24 8.75
N PHE A 126 -3.62 -5.95 8.94
CA PHE A 126 -3.00 -5.10 9.96
C PHE A 126 -3.89 -3.90 10.28
N TYR A 127 -3.66 -3.27 11.44
CA TYR A 127 -4.30 -2.02 11.84
C TYR A 127 -3.25 -1.08 12.43
N THR A 128 -3.28 0.18 12.06
CA THR A 128 -2.28 1.20 12.39
C THR A 128 -2.93 2.56 12.58
N GLY A 129 -2.22 3.51 13.14
CA GLY A 129 -2.70 4.88 13.29
C GLY A 129 -1.63 5.93 12.99
N THR A 130 -2.06 7.10 12.51
CA THR A 130 -1.14 8.19 12.19
C THR A 130 -0.53 8.78 13.45
N ARG A 131 0.81 8.75 13.55
CA ARG A 131 1.62 9.38 14.61
C ARG A 131 2.77 10.18 14.00
N PHE A 132 3.74 10.61 14.81
CA PHE A 132 4.82 11.48 14.35
C PHE A 132 6.20 10.93 14.70
N LEU A 133 7.09 10.88 13.71
CA LEU A 133 8.53 10.69 13.91
C LEU A 133 9.17 12.08 14.04
N VAL A 134 9.94 12.28 15.08
CA VAL A 134 10.62 13.55 15.40
C VAL A 134 12.05 13.29 15.87
N LYS A 135 12.88 14.33 15.93
CA LYS A 135 14.14 14.25 16.68
C LYS A 135 13.85 14.01 18.16
N ALA A 136 14.61 13.13 18.81
CA ALA A 136 14.38 12.74 20.20
C ALA A 136 14.53 13.93 21.18
N ASP A 137 15.36 14.89 20.84
CA ASP A 137 15.64 16.13 21.60
C ASP A 137 14.79 17.33 21.16
N SER A 138 13.84 17.16 20.23
CA SER A 138 13.03 18.25 19.67
C SER A 138 12.06 18.90 20.66
N GLY A 139 11.76 18.24 21.77
CA GLY A 139 10.73 18.68 22.73
C GLY A 139 9.28 18.45 22.23
N ILE A 140 9.07 17.97 20.98
CA ILE A 140 7.75 17.69 20.41
C ILE A 140 7.23 16.37 21.02
N LYS A 141 6.01 16.40 21.58
CA LYS A 141 5.35 15.25 22.22
C LYS A 141 3.94 15.00 21.71
N ALA A 142 3.29 16.02 21.17
CA ALA A 142 1.89 15.96 20.74
C ALA A 142 1.67 16.77 19.44
N LEU A 143 0.50 16.56 18.82
CA LEU A 143 0.07 17.29 17.62
C LEU A 143 0.08 18.82 17.81
N SER A 144 -0.29 19.32 19.01
CA SER A 144 -0.28 20.75 19.35
C SER A 144 1.09 21.39 19.26
N ASP A 145 2.17 20.64 19.52
CA ASP A 145 3.54 21.12 19.51
C ASP A 145 4.06 21.37 18.07
N LEU A 146 3.30 20.94 17.07
CA LEU A 146 3.61 21.14 15.65
C LEU A 146 3.15 22.49 15.12
N LYS A 147 2.52 23.34 15.93
CA LYS A 147 2.07 24.68 15.53
C LYS A 147 3.20 25.48 14.88
N GLY A 148 2.97 25.95 13.64
CA GLY A 148 3.91 26.75 12.85
C GLY A 148 5.18 26.02 12.39
N LYS A 149 5.26 24.69 12.54
CA LYS A 149 6.43 23.87 12.16
C LYS A 149 6.28 23.30 10.76
N ARG A 150 7.37 22.75 10.21
CA ARG A 150 7.34 21.99 8.96
C ARG A 150 7.08 20.53 9.30
N VAL A 151 5.99 19.99 8.76
CA VAL A 151 5.59 18.60 8.91
C VAL A 151 5.64 17.93 7.55
N VAL A 152 6.40 16.87 7.40
CA VAL A 152 6.45 16.09 6.16
C VAL A 152 5.53 14.87 6.25
N THR A 153 4.97 14.46 5.12
CA THR A 153 4.34 13.15 4.93
C THR A 153 4.67 12.59 3.55
N THR A 154 4.39 11.31 3.33
CA THR A 154 4.65 10.70 2.02
C THR A 154 3.50 10.97 1.05
N ALA A 155 3.81 11.41 -0.16
CA ALA A 155 2.83 11.68 -1.21
C ALA A 155 1.99 10.42 -1.54
N GLY A 156 0.68 10.60 -1.76
CA GLY A 156 -0.26 9.52 -2.09
C GLY A 156 -0.72 8.65 -0.92
N THR A 157 -0.40 9.06 0.33
CA THR A 157 -0.87 8.39 1.56
C THR A 157 -2.17 9.02 2.08
N THR A 158 -2.93 8.26 2.87
CA THR A 158 -4.07 8.77 3.64
C THR A 158 -3.62 9.77 4.69
N ASN A 159 -2.41 9.62 5.21
CA ASN A 159 -1.80 10.50 6.19
C ASN A 159 -1.77 11.97 5.73
N PHE A 160 -1.59 12.23 4.43
CA PHE A 160 -1.66 13.60 3.90
C PHE A 160 -3.02 14.25 4.19
N GLN A 161 -4.13 13.52 3.99
CA GLN A 161 -5.48 14.05 4.26
C GLN A 161 -5.73 14.17 5.76
N VAL A 162 -5.29 13.20 6.55
CA VAL A 162 -5.41 13.21 8.02
C VAL A 162 -4.71 14.43 8.62
N LEU A 163 -3.48 14.67 8.21
CA LEU A 163 -2.67 15.80 8.69
C LEU A 163 -3.25 17.14 8.24
N ARG A 164 -3.68 17.23 6.98
CA ARG A 164 -4.34 18.44 6.45
C ARG A 164 -5.60 18.77 7.24
N ALA A 165 -6.45 17.78 7.48
CA ALA A 165 -7.68 17.94 8.25
C ALA A 165 -7.40 18.33 9.72
N ALA A 166 -6.40 17.70 10.36
CA ALA A 166 -5.99 18.02 11.72
C ALA A 166 -5.44 19.45 11.83
N ASN A 167 -4.58 19.84 10.87
CA ASN A 167 -4.02 21.19 10.78
C ASN A 167 -5.11 22.28 10.71
N GLN A 168 -6.10 22.06 9.82
CA GLN A 168 -7.22 22.98 9.65
C GLN A 168 -8.12 23.02 10.88
N ARG A 169 -8.54 21.86 11.39
CA ARG A 169 -9.48 21.76 12.53
C ARG A 169 -8.93 22.38 13.81
N GLN A 170 -7.63 22.21 14.06
CA GLN A 170 -6.98 22.73 15.26
C GLN A 170 -6.24 24.05 15.04
N GLN A 171 -6.30 24.63 13.83
CA GLN A 171 -5.67 25.89 13.46
C GLN A 171 -4.17 25.94 13.83
N LEU A 172 -3.46 24.84 13.55
CA LEU A 172 -2.06 24.70 13.93
C LEU A 172 -1.11 25.51 13.04
N GLY A 173 -1.50 25.77 11.78
CA GLY A 173 -0.70 26.55 10.84
C GLY A 173 0.66 25.91 10.53
N PHE A 174 0.83 24.60 10.67
CA PHE A 174 2.04 23.94 10.23
C PHE A 174 2.11 23.86 8.69
N GLU A 175 3.33 23.98 8.16
CA GLU A 175 3.61 23.76 6.75
C GLU A 175 3.65 22.27 6.45
N LEU A 176 2.76 21.77 5.56
CA LEU A 176 2.72 20.36 5.19
C LEU A 176 3.53 20.11 3.93
N LEU A 177 4.68 19.47 4.08
CA LEU A 177 5.59 19.04 3.02
C LEU A 177 5.25 17.61 2.58
N THR A 178 5.65 17.25 1.35
CA THR A 178 5.55 15.88 0.86
C THR A 178 6.89 15.39 0.31
N ALA A 179 7.19 14.12 0.56
CA ALA A 179 8.31 13.41 -0.03
C ALA A 179 7.82 12.22 -0.88
N LYS A 180 8.68 11.67 -1.75
CA LYS A 180 8.32 10.61 -2.69
C LYS A 180 8.02 9.28 -1.99
N ASP A 181 8.79 8.94 -0.96
CA ASP A 181 8.63 7.70 -0.20
C ASP A 181 8.87 7.89 1.31
N HIS A 182 8.71 6.81 2.07
CA HIS A 182 8.80 6.86 3.52
C HIS A 182 10.24 7.09 4.03
N ALA A 183 11.24 6.52 3.34
CA ALA A 183 12.64 6.71 3.73
C ALA A 183 13.07 8.17 3.50
N GLU A 184 12.70 8.77 2.36
CA GLU A 184 12.96 10.18 2.09
C GLU A 184 12.27 11.09 3.12
N SER A 185 11.00 10.80 3.48
CA SER A 185 10.29 11.55 4.52
C SER A 185 11.01 11.50 5.88
N ALA A 186 11.50 10.31 6.28
CA ALA A 186 12.26 10.13 7.51
C ALA A 186 13.61 10.89 7.48
N LEU A 187 14.30 10.88 6.32
CA LEU A 187 15.55 11.62 6.12
C LEU A 187 15.37 13.13 6.21
N LEU A 188 14.23 13.68 5.80
CA LEU A 188 13.94 15.12 5.98
C LEU A 188 13.89 15.50 7.46
N VAL A 189 13.38 14.63 8.33
CA VAL A 189 13.39 14.85 9.78
C VAL A 189 14.80 14.65 10.33
N ASP A 190 15.47 13.57 9.97
CA ASP A 190 16.84 13.28 10.44
C ASP A 190 17.83 14.38 10.03
N GLY A 191 17.67 14.96 8.85
CA GLY A 191 18.44 16.08 8.34
C GLY A 191 17.99 17.48 8.82
N GLY A 192 16.95 17.58 9.66
CA GLY A 192 16.44 18.85 10.19
C GLY A 192 15.74 19.75 9.15
N ARG A 193 15.32 19.18 8.02
CA ARG A 193 14.54 19.88 6.99
C ARG A 193 13.05 19.93 7.30
N ALA A 194 12.56 19.01 8.14
CA ALA A 194 11.23 18.99 8.73
C ALA A 194 11.35 18.69 10.22
N GLU A 195 10.44 19.22 11.03
CA GLU A 195 10.43 18.98 12.47
C GLU A 195 9.72 17.67 12.83
N ALA A 196 8.78 17.19 11.97
CA ALA A 196 8.08 15.94 12.19
C ALA A 196 7.74 15.26 10.87
N PHE A 197 7.68 13.91 10.88
CA PHE A 197 7.11 13.10 9.80
C PHE A 197 5.84 12.43 10.31
N GLY A 198 4.69 12.85 9.78
CA GLY A 198 3.40 12.24 10.10
C GLY A 198 3.09 11.05 9.20
N MET A 199 2.98 9.86 9.80
CA MET A 199 2.78 8.59 9.10
C MET A 199 2.21 7.53 10.06
N ASP A 200 1.85 6.39 9.51
CA ASP A 200 1.40 5.22 10.25
C ASP A 200 2.50 4.74 11.23
N ASP A 201 2.14 4.61 12.49
CA ASP A 201 3.06 4.40 13.61
C ASP A 201 3.98 3.19 13.41
N ILE A 202 3.45 2.09 12.91
CA ILE A 202 4.24 0.87 12.66
C ILE A 202 5.35 1.11 11.61
N LEU A 203 5.07 1.92 10.57
CA LEU A 203 6.07 2.31 9.57
C LEU A 203 7.11 3.24 10.18
N LEU A 204 6.70 4.15 11.06
CA LEU A 204 7.63 5.02 11.79
C LEU A 204 8.57 4.22 12.70
N TYR A 205 8.06 3.20 13.40
CA TYR A 205 8.91 2.30 14.19
C TYR A 205 9.91 1.53 13.31
N GLY A 206 9.46 1.02 12.15
CA GLY A 206 10.33 0.34 11.19
C GLY A 206 11.43 1.23 10.63
N LEU A 207 11.09 2.46 10.22
CA LEU A 207 12.04 3.45 9.68
C LEU A 207 13.04 3.92 10.76
N ARG A 208 12.55 4.18 11.97
CA ARG A 208 13.41 4.49 13.11
C ARG A 208 14.41 3.36 13.37
N ALA A 209 13.94 2.12 13.38
CA ALA A 209 14.81 0.95 13.59
C ALA A 209 15.89 0.81 12.51
N ALA A 210 15.57 1.20 11.27
CA ALA A 210 16.49 1.18 10.13
C ALA A 210 17.41 2.42 10.04
N ALA A 211 17.13 3.50 10.77
CA ALA A 211 17.92 4.74 10.74
C ALA A 211 19.38 4.52 11.13
N ALA A 212 20.28 5.39 10.68
CA ALA A 212 21.70 5.35 11.06
C ALA A 212 21.89 5.42 12.57
N ASN A 213 21.15 6.31 13.22
CA ASN A 213 21.11 6.44 14.69
C ASN A 213 19.66 6.37 15.19
N PRO A 214 19.11 5.17 15.49
CA PRO A 214 17.74 5.04 15.98
C PRO A 214 17.43 5.80 17.28
N ALA A 215 18.44 6.07 18.10
CA ALA A 215 18.28 6.78 19.36
C ALA A 215 18.07 8.29 19.17
N SER A 216 18.48 8.87 18.02
CA SER A 216 18.26 10.28 17.70
C SER A 216 16.81 10.60 17.29
N LEU A 217 15.99 9.57 17.10
CA LEU A 217 14.61 9.70 16.65
C LEU A 217 13.62 9.11 17.66
N ALA A 218 12.45 9.70 17.76
CA ALA A 218 11.36 9.24 18.61
C ALA A 218 10.03 9.22 17.84
N VAL A 219 9.18 8.22 18.13
CA VAL A 219 7.78 8.20 17.66
C VAL A 219 6.91 8.72 18.79
N VAL A 220 6.18 9.81 18.54
CA VAL A 220 5.44 10.59 19.55
C VAL A 220 3.99 10.86 19.14
N GLY A 221 3.20 11.37 20.08
CA GLY A 221 1.78 11.70 19.90
C GLY A 221 0.86 10.47 20.00
N GLU A 222 -0.42 10.70 20.17
CA GLU A 222 -1.45 9.68 20.07
C GLU A 222 -1.81 9.43 18.62
N ALA A 223 -2.37 8.25 18.32
CA ALA A 223 -2.87 7.93 17.00
C ALA A 223 -4.06 8.83 16.63
N LEU A 224 -3.97 9.53 15.51
CA LEU A 224 -5.04 10.45 15.06
C LEU A 224 -6.26 9.70 14.53
N GLN A 225 -6.07 8.50 14.05
CA GLN A 225 -7.11 7.56 13.57
C GLN A 225 -6.53 6.16 13.49
N VAL A 226 -7.41 5.16 13.33
CA VAL A 226 -7.03 3.77 13.08
C VAL A 226 -7.41 3.38 11.65
N GLU A 227 -6.48 2.81 10.90
CA GLU A 227 -6.65 2.40 9.52
C GLU A 227 -6.26 0.93 9.31
N PRO A 228 -7.10 0.13 8.61
CA PRO A 228 -6.73 -1.23 8.21
C PRO A 228 -5.82 -1.23 6.98
N TYR A 229 -4.82 -2.12 6.96
CA TYR A 229 -4.09 -2.48 5.75
C TYR A 229 -4.63 -3.76 5.14
N ALA A 230 -4.67 -3.79 3.82
CA ALA A 230 -5.00 -4.99 3.06
C ALA A 230 -4.17 -5.11 1.78
N ILE A 231 -4.00 -6.34 1.31
CA ILE A 231 -3.44 -6.65 -0.01
C ILE A 231 -4.37 -6.09 -1.08
N MET A 232 -3.82 -5.39 -2.07
CA MET A 232 -4.58 -4.68 -3.09
C MET A 232 -4.40 -5.32 -4.46
N PHE A 233 -5.50 -5.42 -5.22
CA PHE A 233 -5.52 -5.94 -6.58
C PHE A 233 -6.64 -5.26 -7.38
N ARG A 234 -6.77 -5.63 -8.65
CA ARG A 234 -7.74 -5.00 -9.55
C ARG A 234 -9.18 -5.28 -9.11
N LYS A 235 -10.03 -4.26 -9.21
CA LYS A 235 -11.47 -4.35 -8.97
C LYS A 235 -12.17 -5.23 -10.02
N ASP A 236 -13.36 -5.72 -9.68
CA ASP A 236 -14.23 -6.50 -10.57
C ASP A 236 -13.61 -7.82 -11.07
N ASP A 237 -12.79 -8.44 -10.20
CA ASP A 237 -12.19 -9.76 -10.42
C ASP A 237 -12.53 -10.72 -9.26
N PRO A 238 -13.77 -11.23 -9.21
CA PRO A 238 -14.26 -12.01 -8.07
C PRO A 238 -13.52 -13.34 -7.89
N ALA A 239 -13.03 -13.95 -8.97
CA ALA A 239 -12.28 -15.20 -8.89
C ALA A 239 -10.91 -14.98 -8.23
N PHE A 240 -10.21 -13.91 -8.60
CA PHE A 240 -8.94 -13.54 -8.00
C PHE A 240 -9.13 -13.09 -6.53
N LYS A 241 -10.16 -12.26 -6.27
CA LYS A 241 -10.50 -11.89 -4.89
C LYS A 241 -10.73 -13.11 -4.00
N LYS A 242 -11.51 -14.08 -4.48
CA LYS A 242 -11.77 -15.30 -3.73
C LYS A 242 -10.47 -16.06 -3.41
N LEU A 243 -9.58 -16.23 -4.38
CA LEU A 243 -8.30 -16.90 -4.18
C LEU A 243 -7.43 -16.18 -3.14
N VAL A 244 -7.35 -14.85 -3.22
CA VAL A 244 -6.56 -14.04 -2.29
C VAL A 244 -7.15 -14.11 -0.88
N ASP A 245 -8.46 -13.93 -0.74
CA ASP A 245 -9.15 -14.01 0.55
C ASP A 245 -9.06 -15.41 1.17
N ASP A 246 -9.26 -16.47 0.39
CA ASP A 246 -9.10 -17.85 0.87
C ASP A 246 -7.68 -18.11 1.37
N THR A 247 -6.67 -17.53 0.70
CA THR A 247 -5.27 -17.65 1.13
C THR A 247 -5.04 -16.94 2.45
N VAL A 248 -5.46 -15.68 2.58
CA VAL A 248 -5.28 -14.90 3.82
C VAL A 248 -6.07 -15.53 4.97
N ALA A 249 -7.33 -15.95 4.72
CA ALA A 249 -8.14 -16.66 5.71
C ALA A 249 -7.51 -18.00 6.14
N GLY A 250 -6.92 -18.73 5.19
CA GLY A 250 -6.20 -19.97 5.47
C GLY A 250 -5.01 -19.76 6.39
N LEU A 251 -4.20 -18.72 6.15
CA LEU A 251 -3.08 -18.34 7.02
C LEU A 251 -3.57 -17.99 8.43
N MET A 252 -4.64 -17.20 8.55
CA MET A 252 -5.22 -16.80 9.84
C MET A 252 -5.78 -17.99 10.62
N LYS A 253 -6.46 -18.93 9.94
CA LYS A 253 -7.08 -20.09 10.58
C LYS A 253 -6.07 -21.18 10.97
N SER A 254 -4.96 -21.31 10.25
CA SER A 254 -3.94 -22.34 10.51
C SER A 254 -2.93 -21.97 11.60
N GLY A 255 -2.91 -20.69 12.02
CA GLY A 255 -1.89 -20.17 12.93
C GLY A 255 -0.58 -19.79 12.23
N GLU A 256 -0.47 -19.95 10.89
CA GLU A 256 0.71 -19.49 10.14
C GLU A 256 0.81 -17.96 10.14
N PHE A 257 -0.33 -17.26 10.15
CA PHE A 257 -0.38 -15.80 10.24
C PHE A 257 0.28 -15.29 11.53
N GLU A 258 -0.01 -15.90 12.68
CA GLU A 258 0.59 -15.54 13.97
C GLU A 258 2.08 -15.82 13.98
N GLN A 259 2.53 -16.90 13.33
CA GLN A 259 3.96 -17.20 13.19
C GLN A 259 4.66 -16.13 12.34
N LEU A 260 4.08 -15.74 11.21
CA LEU A 260 4.57 -14.62 10.38
C LEU A 260 4.57 -13.31 11.16
N TYR A 261 3.49 -13.04 11.92
CA TYR A 261 3.40 -11.85 12.76
C TYR A 261 4.55 -11.82 13.79
N LYS A 262 4.75 -12.90 14.52
CA LYS A 262 5.86 -13.02 15.49
C LYS A 262 7.22 -12.80 14.82
N LYS A 263 7.43 -13.35 13.63
CA LYS A 263 8.67 -13.19 12.86
C LYS A 263 8.94 -11.71 12.55
N TRP A 264 7.94 -10.97 12.08
CA TRP A 264 8.13 -9.62 11.54
C TRP A 264 7.94 -8.49 12.55
N PHE A 265 7.22 -8.72 13.63
CA PHE A 265 6.87 -7.67 14.61
C PHE A 265 7.43 -7.91 16.01
N GLN A 266 7.80 -9.17 16.34
CA GLN A 266 8.21 -9.57 17.68
C GLN A 266 9.53 -10.34 17.69
N SER A 267 10.28 -10.30 16.59
CA SER A 267 11.61 -10.92 16.46
C SER A 267 12.54 -9.94 15.74
N PRO A 268 13.87 -10.18 15.79
CA PRO A 268 14.82 -9.40 15.01
C PRO A 268 14.57 -9.51 13.50
N ILE A 269 14.43 -8.37 12.81
CA ILE A 269 14.19 -8.29 11.37
C ILE A 269 15.37 -7.66 10.61
N PRO A 270 15.60 -8.05 9.33
CA PRO A 270 16.60 -7.40 8.51
C PRO A 270 16.25 -5.93 8.25
N PRO A 271 17.25 -5.06 7.88
CA PRO A 271 18.66 -5.43 7.71
C PRO A 271 19.48 -5.40 9.00
N LYS A 272 19.00 -4.71 10.05
CA LYS A 272 19.79 -4.44 11.27
C LYS A 272 19.52 -5.40 12.44
N GLY A 273 18.66 -6.38 12.29
CA GLY A 273 18.31 -7.31 13.36
C GLY A 273 17.55 -6.65 14.52
N VAL A 274 16.81 -5.57 14.27
CA VAL A 274 16.02 -4.89 15.31
C VAL A 274 14.67 -5.57 15.48
N ASN A 275 14.29 -5.81 16.74
CA ASN A 275 12.95 -6.24 17.10
C ASN A 275 12.07 -5.01 17.34
N LEU A 276 10.94 -4.92 16.65
CA LEU A 276 9.99 -3.81 16.80
C LEU A 276 9.21 -3.90 18.11
N ASN A 277 9.16 -5.10 18.75
CA ASN A 277 8.41 -5.37 19.98
C ASN A 277 6.94 -4.91 19.88
N ALA A 278 6.34 -5.04 18.70
CA ALA A 278 4.97 -4.61 18.43
C ALA A 278 3.99 -5.76 18.67
N PRO A 279 3.22 -5.75 19.76
CA PRO A 279 2.19 -6.75 19.99
C PRO A 279 1.05 -6.56 18.99
N MET A 280 0.32 -7.65 18.72
CA MET A 280 -0.87 -7.61 17.88
C MET A 280 -1.95 -6.75 18.53
N SER A 281 -2.46 -5.76 17.78
CA SER A 281 -3.53 -4.89 18.27
C SER A 281 -4.82 -5.68 18.49
N LYS A 282 -5.73 -5.12 19.31
CA LYS A 282 -7.04 -5.76 19.57
C LYS A 282 -7.87 -5.86 18.27
N GLU A 283 -7.85 -4.84 17.44
CA GLU A 283 -8.54 -4.81 16.15
C GLU A 283 -8.07 -5.96 15.24
N LEU A 284 -6.76 -6.24 15.21
CA LEU A 284 -6.22 -7.36 14.44
C LEU A 284 -6.61 -8.70 15.05
N GLN A 285 -6.53 -8.86 16.38
CA GLN A 285 -6.93 -10.08 17.07
C GLN A 285 -8.44 -10.39 16.83
N ASP A 286 -9.29 -9.37 16.82
CA ASP A 286 -10.70 -9.50 16.50
C ASP A 286 -10.89 -9.87 15.02
N ASN A 287 -10.07 -9.31 14.11
CA ASN A 287 -10.17 -9.59 12.68
C ASN A 287 -9.65 -10.99 12.29
N LEU A 288 -8.73 -11.58 13.05
CA LEU A 288 -8.36 -13.00 12.84
C LEU A 288 -9.56 -13.95 12.91
N LYS A 289 -10.60 -13.56 13.68
CA LYS A 289 -11.84 -14.32 13.82
C LYS A 289 -12.92 -13.86 12.82
N ALA A 290 -13.02 -12.56 12.62
CA ALA A 290 -14.03 -11.94 11.76
C ALA A 290 -13.73 -12.11 10.26
N LEU A 291 -12.46 -12.22 9.88
CA LEU A 291 -11.98 -12.31 8.49
C LEU A 291 -12.57 -11.19 7.61
N SER A 292 -12.63 -9.98 8.14
CA SER A 292 -13.29 -8.85 7.50
C SER A 292 -12.34 -8.11 6.55
N ASP A 293 -12.85 -7.75 5.39
CA ASP A 293 -12.25 -6.82 4.43
C ASP A 293 -12.88 -5.43 4.50
N LYS A 294 -13.63 -5.14 5.56
CA LYS A 294 -14.37 -3.88 5.70
C LYS A 294 -13.40 -2.69 5.66
N PRO A 295 -13.63 -1.72 4.75
CA PRO A 295 -12.81 -0.52 4.66
C PRO A 295 -13.01 0.41 5.86
N ALA A 296 -12.00 1.25 6.16
CA ALA A 296 -12.20 2.44 6.97
C ALA A 296 -13.14 3.41 6.27
N LEU A 297 -13.89 4.20 7.05
CA LEU A 297 -14.83 5.21 6.55
C LEU A 297 -14.10 6.43 5.96
#